data_e6e8d4a7074725b3ad29a32ad810da07
#
_entry.id   e6e8d4a7074725b3ad29a32ad810da07
#
_cell.length_a   1.000
_cell.length_b   1.000
_cell.length_c   1.000
_cell.angle_alpha   90.00
_cell.angle_beta   90.00
_cell.angle_gamma   90.00
#
_symmetry.space_group_name_H-M   'P 1'
#
loop_
_entity.id
_entity.type
_entity.pdbx_description
1 polymer ?
#
loop_
_entity_poly.entity_id
_entity_poly.type
_entity_poly.pdbx_seq_one_letter_code
_entity_poly.pdbx_strand_id
1 'polypeptide(L)'
;MRLIKALKTVNYRLWFAILITFLLPTIYQTVRIYFLGNMPSDNGINIASQLQWVNLLYEVVQEALILPLFFLLGKSLNDKKEFTNKVRTGLIITATIYFCVSIIIILCAKPLVLFMSQNDSLVNQTITYVRLETIATLFATLWRFMMAVLISLKKEKYLYIVLCVQMLFSILLDTFFVSNLSISLKWGVNGIAITNIIVNLIILFCAVFLLCKEKIYLFSKQKLQFSWIKEWFHVGKFSGLESLLRNLAFMIMVVRMVNIVSEQGNYWIANNFIWQWLLLPGLALADLVKKEIAENKENIRKKTFGYLALVSIFALVWLLSIPLWKPFLRYVMNVKEYEIVFRIVLIDSIAVFLIVPFMEWEKQNIC
;
A
#
# COMPACT_ATOMS: atom_id res chain seq x y z
N MET A 1 -12.97 26.41 -25.50
CA MET A 1 -13.45 27.28 -24.40
C MET A 1 -14.13 26.53 -23.25
N ARG A 2 -15.02 25.54 -23.49
CA ARG A 2 -15.69 24.71 -22.45
C ARG A 2 -14.70 23.85 -21.64
N LEU A 3 -13.72 23.19 -22.28
CA LEU A 3 -12.73 22.30 -21.63
C LEU A 3 -11.86 23.06 -20.62
N ILE A 4 -11.34 24.25 -20.99
CA ILE A 4 -10.50 25.08 -20.10
C ILE A 4 -11.31 25.58 -18.89
N LYS A 5 -12.59 25.91 -19.09
CA LYS A 5 -13.47 26.29 -17.97
C LYS A 5 -13.71 25.12 -17.03
N ALA A 6 -13.90 23.91 -17.55
CA ALA A 6 -14.10 22.70 -16.77
C ALA A 6 -12.82 22.33 -15.95
N LEU A 7 -11.65 22.37 -16.57
CA LEU A 7 -10.38 22.12 -15.88
C LEU A 7 -10.15 23.08 -14.70
N LYS A 8 -10.59 24.35 -14.82
CA LYS A 8 -10.48 25.35 -13.71
C LYS A 8 -11.36 25.02 -12.50
N THR A 9 -12.33 24.09 -12.61
CA THR A 9 -13.18 23.70 -11.48
C THR A 9 -12.51 22.69 -10.55
N VAL A 10 -11.44 22.04 -10.99
CA VAL A 10 -10.68 21.03 -10.21
C VAL A 10 -9.84 21.70 -9.15
N ASN A 11 -9.85 21.14 -7.94
CA ASN A 11 -9.02 21.61 -6.83
C ASN A 11 -7.60 21.04 -6.94
N TYR A 12 -6.77 21.68 -7.79
CA TYR A 12 -5.38 21.24 -8.02
C TYR A 12 -4.53 21.26 -6.75
N ARG A 13 -4.79 22.18 -5.82
CA ARG A 13 -4.05 22.25 -4.55
C ARG A 13 -4.25 20.98 -3.72
N LEU A 14 -5.49 20.52 -3.61
CA LEU A 14 -5.82 19.29 -2.89
C LEU A 14 -5.34 18.06 -3.67
N TRP A 15 -5.50 18.04 -4.99
CA TRP A 15 -4.99 16.97 -5.84
C TRP A 15 -3.48 16.79 -5.69
N PHE A 16 -2.72 17.89 -5.74
CA PHE A 16 -1.27 17.83 -5.59
C PHE A 16 -0.84 17.36 -4.19
N ALA A 17 -1.56 17.76 -3.15
CA ALA A 17 -1.32 17.28 -1.79
C ALA A 17 -1.53 15.75 -1.70
N ILE A 18 -2.60 15.22 -2.30
CA ILE A 18 -2.86 13.77 -2.35
C ILE A 18 -1.79 13.07 -3.21
N LEU A 19 -1.42 13.64 -4.37
CA LEU A 19 -0.38 13.10 -5.24
C LEU A 19 0.94 12.88 -4.48
N ILE A 20 1.35 13.81 -3.64
CA ILE A 20 2.57 13.69 -2.83
C ILE A 20 2.51 12.47 -1.90
N THR A 21 1.35 12.14 -1.32
CA THR A 21 1.22 10.97 -0.43
C THR A 21 1.47 9.64 -1.15
N PHE A 22 1.15 9.56 -2.44
CA PHE A 22 1.46 8.39 -3.29
C PHE A 22 2.89 8.44 -3.82
N LEU A 23 3.41 9.63 -4.12
CA LEU A 23 4.74 9.79 -4.70
C LEU A 23 5.86 9.39 -3.73
N LEU A 24 5.74 9.71 -2.43
CA LEU A 24 6.76 9.38 -1.43
C LEU A 24 7.04 7.86 -1.34
N PRO A 25 6.02 6.98 -1.20
CA PRO A 25 6.23 5.54 -1.27
C PRO A 25 6.82 5.08 -2.60
N THR A 26 6.38 5.64 -3.72
CA THR A 26 6.87 5.31 -5.05
C THR A 26 8.37 5.56 -5.19
N ILE A 27 8.87 6.69 -4.67
CA ILE A 27 10.29 7.03 -4.74
C ILE A 27 11.14 5.98 -4.01
N TYR A 28 10.86 5.67 -2.74
CA TYR A 28 11.70 4.72 -2.03
C TYR A 28 11.58 3.29 -2.57
N GLN A 29 10.41 2.89 -3.08
CA GLN A 29 10.24 1.60 -3.76
C GLN A 29 11.08 1.52 -5.04
N THR A 30 11.13 2.60 -5.82
CA THR A 30 11.94 2.67 -7.03
C THR A 30 13.44 2.55 -6.70
N VAL A 31 13.92 3.25 -5.67
CA VAL A 31 15.29 3.13 -5.18
C VAL A 31 15.59 1.69 -4.73
N ARG A 32 14.66 1.06 -4.04
CA ARG A 32 14.78 -0.35 -3.62
C ARG A 32 14.89 -1.31 -4.81
N ILE A 33 14.03 -1.16 -5.83
CA ILE A 33 14.11 -1.96 -7.06
C ILE A 33 15.45 -1.73 -7.75
N TYR A 34 15.93 -0.49 -7.80
CA TYR A 34 17.25 -0.17 -8.34
C TYR A 34 18.37 -0.91 -7.61
N PHE A 35 18.35 -0.98 -6.28
CA PHE A 35 19.35 -1.74 -5.52
C PHE A 35 19.23 -3.25 -5.75
N LEU A 36 18.01 -3.78 -5.83
CA LEU A 36 17.78 -5.20 -6.16
C LEU A 36 18.35 -5.56 -7.54
N GLY A 37 18.16 -4.71 -8.55
CA GLY A 37 18.70 -4.90 -9.90
C GLY A 37 20.24 -4.92 -9.95
N ASN A 38 20.90 -4.28 -8.99
CA ASN A 38 22.37 -4.28 -8.86
C ASN A 38 22.93 -5.51 -8.12
N MET A 39 22.09 -6.38 -7.57
CA MET A 39 22.58 -7.59 -6.90
C MET A 39 23.24 -8.56 -7.86
N PRO A 40 24.23 -9.34 -7.42
CA PRO A 40 24.95 -10.28 -8.26
C PRO A 40 24.07 -11.38 -8.86
N SER A 41 23.00 -11.76 -8.15
CA SER A 41 22.01 -12.74 -8.60
C SER A 41 20.68 -12.05 -8.90
N ASP A 42 20.03 -12.41 -10.01
CA ASP A 42 18.69 -11.94 -10.37
C ASP A 42 17.61 -12.48 -9.42
N ASN A 43 17.99 -13.39 -8.55
CA ASN A 43 17.13 -14.02 -7.53
C ASN A 43 16.55 -13.02 -6.52
N GLY A 44 17.22 -11.89 -6.27
CA GLY A 44 16.78 -10.89 -5.29
C GLY A 44 15.39 -10.33 -5.60
N ILE A 45 15.12 -9.99 -6.84
CA ILE A 45 13.82 -9.48 -7.30
C ILE A 45 12.75 -10.57 -7.18
N ASN A 46 13.08 -11.81 -7.59
CA ASN A 46 12.14 -12.93 -7.50
C ASN A 46 11.76 -13.25 -6.06
N ILE A 47 12.71 -13.25 -5.12
CA ILE A 47 12.43 -13.46 -3.70
C ILE A 47 11.61 -12.30 -3.13
N ALA A 48 11.99 -11.05 -3.41
CA ALA A 48 11.27 -9.87 -2.91
C ALA A 48 9.83 -9.79 -3.42
N SER A 49 9.59 -10.23 -4.66
CA SER A 49 8.26 -10.25 -5.27
C SER A 49 7.28 -11.21 -4.57
N GLN A 50 7.78 -12.23 -3.86
CA GLN A 50 6.94 -13.16 -3.11
C GLN A 50 6.17 -12.48 -1.96
N LEU A 51 6.60 -11.30 -1.53
CA LEU A 51 5.85 -10.52 -0.56
C LEU A 51 4.45 -10.11 -1.09
N GLN A 52 4.24 -10.10 -2.40
CA GLN A 52 2.97 -9.74 -3.01
C GLN A 52 1.82 -10.63 -2.48
N TRP A 53 1.97 -11.94 -2.53
CA TRP A 53 0.92 -12.85 -2.05
C TRP A 53 0.77 -12.82 -0.52
N VAL A 54 1.85 -12.59 0.23
CA VAL A 54 1.77 -12.39 1.68
C VAL A 54 0.95 -11.14 2.01
N ASN A 55 1.18 -10.04 1.28
CA ASN A 55 0.44 -8.81 1.47
C ASN A 55 -1.06 -8.97 1.14
N LEU A 56 -1.42 -9.79 0.15
CA LEU A 56 -2.83 -10.09 -0.15
C LEU A 56 -3.56 -10.76 1.04
N LEU A 57 -2.87 -11.63 1.79
CA LEU A 57 -3.42 -12.22 3.01
C LEU A 57 -3.63 -11.17 4.10
N TYR A 58 -2.66 -10.28 4.29
CA TYR A 58 -2.78 -9.18 5.26
C TYR A 58 -3.84 -8.16 4.85
N GLU A 59 -4.04 -7.91 3.56
CA GLU A 59 -5.06 -7.00 3.05
C GLU A 59 -6.47 -7.44 3.46
N VAL A 60 -6.77 -8.75 3.43
CA VAL A 60 -8.04 -9.30 3.93
C VAL A 60 -8.30 -8.87 5.37
N VAL A 61 -7.29 -9.00 6.23
CA VAL A 61 -7.40 -8.62 7.64
C VAL A 61 -7.51 -7.11 7.80
N GLN A 62 -6.80 -6.35 6.97
CA GLN A 62 -6.84 -4.89 6.96
C GLN A 62 -8.24 -4.39 6.57
N GLU A 63 -8.84 -4.93 5.52
CA GLU A 63 -10.18 -4.53 5.08
C GLU A 63 -11.26 -4.95 6.07
N ALA A 64 -11.09 -6.08 6.75
CA ALA A 64 -12.02 -6.52 7.80
C ALA A 64 -11.95 -5.68 9.08
N LEU A 65 -10.79 -5.14 9.45
CA LEU A 65 -10.56 -4.47 10.73
C LEU A 65 -10.37 -2.95 10.60
N ILE A 66 -9.46 -2.51 9.73
CA ILE A 66 -9.06 -1.09 9.67
C ILE A 66 -10.09 -0.24 8.93
N LEU A 67 -10.65 -0.76 7.83
CA LEU A 67 -11.60 -0.01 7.03
C LEU A 67 -12.88 0.35 7.82
N PRO A 68 -13.55 -0.58 8.53
CA PRO A 68 -14.72 -0.25 9.34
C PRO A 68 -14.42 0.65 10.54
N LEU A 69 -13.16 0.67 11.00
CA LEU A 69 -12.75 1.47 12.15
C LEU A 69 -13.01 2.97 11.94
N PHE A 70 -12.77 3.49 10.73
CA PHE A 70 -13.03 4.89 10.42
C PHE A 70 -14.47 5.32 10.71
N PHE A 71 -15.43 4.48 10.33
CA PHE A 71 -16.85 4.73 10.59
C PHE A 71 -17.18 4.70 12.08
N LEU A 72 -16.65 3.71 12.80
CA LEU A 72 -16.94 3.52 14.22
C LEU A 72 -16.27 4.56 15.12
N LEU A 73 -15.06 5.00 14.76
CA LEU A 73 -14.38 6.10 15.43
C LEU A 73 -15.07 7.43 15.13
N GLY A 74 -15.52 7.62 13.89
CA GLY A 74 -16.27 8.82 13.50
C GLY A 74 -17.50 9.08 14.36
N LYS A 75 -18.24 8.02 14.74
CA LYS A 75 -19.42 8.11 15.61
C LYS A 75 -19.11 8.60 17.04
N SER A 76 -17.90 8.39 17.53
CA SER A 76 -17.50 8.69 18.92
C SER A 76 -16.62 9.93 19.07
N LEU A 77 -16.43 10.73 18.01
CA LEU A 77 -15.58 11.94 18.04
C LEU A 77 -16.02 12.97 19.10
N ASN A 78 -17.31 13.03 19.41
CA ASN A 78 -17.86 13.99 20.37
C ASN A 78 -17.68 13.54 21.83
N ASP A 79 -17.44 12.24 22.09
CA ASP A 79 -17.13 11.70 23.42
C ASP A 79 -15.70 11.20 23.49
N LYS A 80 -14.84 12.01 24.07
CA LYS A 80 -13.40 11.70 24.19
C LYS A 80 -13.12 10.42 24.98
N LYS A 81 -13.96 10.09 25.98
CA LYS A 81 -13.77 8.87 26.79
C LYS A 81 -14.11 7.64 25.98
N GLU A 82 -15.25 7.65 25.29
CA GLU A 82 -15.65 6.57 24.39
C GLU A 82 -14.67 6.40 23.24
N PHE A 83 -14.25 7.50 22.60
CA PHE A 83 -13.26 7.50 21.53
C PHE A 83 -11.94 6.86 21.98
N THR A 84 -11.39 7.30 23.13
CA THR A 84 -10.13 6.75 23.65
C THR A 84 -10.29 5.26 24.02
N ASN A 85 -11.44 4.86 24.57
CA ASN A 85 -11.71 3.44 24.83
C ASN A 85 -11.74 2.62 23.54
N LYS A 86 -12.43 3.09 22.48
CA LYS A 86 -12.46 2.41 21.17
C LYS A 86 -11.06 2.30 20.55
N VAL A 87 -10.24 3.34 20.65
CA VAL A 87 -8.86 3.29 20.17
C VAL A 87 -8.05 2.23 20.91
N ARG A 88 -8.11 2.17 22.23
CA ARG A 88 -7.36 1.21 23.04
C ARG A 88 -7.81 -0.22 22.81
N THR A 89 -9.10 -0.48 22.88
CA THR A 89 -9.66 -1.83 22.66
C THR A 89 -9.50 -2.27 21.22
N GLY A 90 -9.68 -1.37 20.25
CA GLY A 90 -9.44 -1.62 18.84
C GLY A 90 -7.98 -1.96 18.52
N LEU A 91 -7.02 -1.22 19.14
CA LEU A 91 -5.60 -1.51 18.98
C LEU A 91 -5.24 -2.89 19.54
N ILE A 92 -5.75 -3.24 20.73
CA ILE A 92 -5.51 -4.56 21.35
C ILE A 92 -6.02 -5.68 20.44
N ILE A 93 -7.26 -5.58 19.95
CA ILE A 93 -7.84 -6.60 19.07
C ILE A 93 -7.07 -6.70 17.76
N THR A 94 -6.80 -5.56 17.12
CA THR A 94 -6.02 -5.53 15.89
C THR A 94 -4.65 -6.16 16.10
N ALA A 95 -3.93 -5.77 17.15
CA ALA A 95 -2.62 -6.33 17.49
C ALA A 95 -2.70 -7.86 17.71
N THR A 96 -3.72 -8.34 18.44
CA THR A 96 -3.89 -9.78 18.71
C THR A 96 -4.18 -10.56 17.43
N ILE A 97 -5.09 -10.07 16.58
CA ILE A 97 -5.45 -10.77 15.33
C ILE A 97 -4.24 -10.82 14.38
N TYR A 98 -3.57 -9.68 14.18
CA TYR A 98 -2.38 -9.66 13.31
C TYR A 98 -1.22 -10.47 13.87
N PHE A 99 -1.04 -10.51 15.19
CA PHE A 99 -0.05 -11.37 15.83
C PHE A 99 -0.35 -12.86 15.57
N CYS A 100 -1.61 -13.28 15.73
CA CYS A 100 -2.02 -14.67 15.43
C CYS A 100 -1.81 -15.00 13.95
N VAL A 101 -2.23 -14.12 13.02
CA VAL A 101 -2.01 -14.32 11.59
C VAL A 101 -0.53 -14.38 11.25
N SER A 102 0.29 -13.50 11.86
CA SER A 102 1.74 -13.50 11.66
C SER A 102 2.40 -14.78 12.14
N ILE A 103 1.99 -15.31 13.31
CA ILE A 103 2.47 -16.61 13.79
C ILE A 103 2.12 -17.72 12.80
N ILE A 104 0.88 -17.75 12.31
CA ILE A 104 0.45 -18.76 11.32
C ILE A 104 1.31 -18.67 10.06
N ILE A 105 1.53 -17.47 9.52
CA ILE A 105 2.38 -17.27 8.33
C ILE A 105 3.82 -17.71 8.60
N ILE A 106 4.43 -17.37 9.74
CA ILE A 106 5.80 -17.75 10.10
C ILE A 106 5.94 -19.28 10.21
N LEU A 107 5.00 -19.95 10.86
CA LEU A 107 5.01 -21.41 11.05
C LEU A 107 4.74 -22.13 9.72
N CYS A 108 3.79 -21.63 8.94
CA CYS A 108 3.38 -22.19 7.65
C CYS A 108 4.17 -21.63 6.46
N ALA A 109 5.25 -20.86 6.67
CA ALA A 109 6.00 -20.23 5.57
C ALA A 109 6.47 -21.24 4.52
N LYS A 110 6.99 -22.42 4.94
CA LYS A 110 7.44 -23.45 4.01
C LYS A 110 6.30 -24.02 3.15
N PRO A 111 5.21 -24.55 3.70
CA PRO A 111 4.12 -25.06 2.87
C PRO A 111 3.45 -23.97 2.01
N LEU A 112 3.39 -22.72 2.48
CA LEU A 112 2.85 -21.60 1.69
C LEU A 112 3.73 -21.28 0.48
N VAL A 113 5.05 -21.17 0.68
CA VAL A 113 6.02 -20.91 -0.41
C VAL A 113 5.99 -22.03 -1.45
N LEU A 114 5.92 -23.29 -1.02
CA LEU A 114 5.78 -24.44 -1.92
C LEU A 114 4.43 -24.43 -2.66
N PHE A 115 3.33 -24.13 -1.97
CA PHE A 115 2.01 -23.99 -2.59
C PHE A 115 1.99 -22.89 -3.67
N MET A 116 2.73 -21.79 -3.44
CA MET A 116 2.86 -20.70 -4.41
C MET A 116 3.80 -21.05 -5.57
N SER A 117 4.33 -22.26 -5.63
CA SER A 117 5.20 -22.76 -6.71
C SER A 117 6.48 -21.94 -6.90
N GLN A 118 7.10 -21.51 -5.80
CA GLN A 118 8.41 -20.84 -5.85
C GLN A 118 9.47 -21.81 -6.38
N ASN A 119 10.43 -21.30 -7.14
CA ASN A 119 11.56 -22.07 -7.66
C ASN A 119 12.32 -22.78 -6.52
N ASP A 120 12.56 -24.08 -6.65
CA ASP A 120 13.16 -24.91 -5.61
C ASP A 120 14.48 -24.38 -5.07
N SER A 121 15.32 -23.80 -5.94
CA SER A 121 16.59 -23.19 -5.55
C SER A 121 16.45 -21.97 -4.64
N LEU A 122 15.27 -21.30 -4.64
CA LEU A 122 15.00 -20.08 -3.90
C LEU A 122 14.11 -20.30 -2.66
N VAL A 123 13.52 -21.48 -2.48
CA VAL A 123 12.56 -21.78 -1.41
C VAL A 123 13.10 -21.40 -0.04
N ASN A 124 14.31 -21.81 0.33
CA ASN A 124 14.86 -21.56 1.66
C ASN A 124 15.13 -20.06 1.92
N GLN A 125 15.61 -19.34 0.92
CA GLN A 125 15.85 -17.91 1.03
C GLN A 125 14.52 -17.15 1.13
N THR A 126 13.53 -17.56 0.34
CA THR A 126 12.16 -16.99 0.37
C THR A 126 11.49 -17.23 1.71
N ILE A 127 11.62 -18.43 2.32
CA ILE A 127 11.08 -18.69 3.67
C ILE A 127 11.66 -17.73 4.69
N THR A 128 12.98 -17.54 4.67
CA THR A 128 13.66 -16.61 5.60
C THR A 128 13.17 -15.18 5.39
N TYR A 129 13.11 -14.74 4.15
CA TYR A 129 12.63 -13.40 3.79
C TYR A 129 11.18 -13.17 4.22
N VAL A 130 10.27 -14.10 3.91
CA VAL A 130 8.84 -14.03 4.29
C VAL A 130 8.69 -13.95 5.81
N ARG A 131 9.46 -14.73 6.59
CA ARG A 131 9.42 -14.68 8.05
C ARG A 131 9.85 -13.33 8.60
N LEU A 132 10.91 -12.75 8.09
CA LEU A 132 11.38 -11.42 8.50
C LEU A 132 10.38 -10.32 8.12
N GLU A 133 9.85 -10.35 6.89
CA GLU A 133 8.86 -9.38 6.42
C GLU A 133 7.52 -9.50 7.19
N THR A 134 7.16 -10.69 7.63
CA THR A 134 5.99 -10.90 8.51
C THR A 134 6.15 -10.14 9.83
N ILE A 135 7.35 -10.10 10.40
CA ILE A 135 7.63 -9.30 11.62
C ILE A 135 7.52 -7.80 11.29
N ALA A 136 8.08 -7.36 10.16
CA ALA A 136 7.97 -5.97 9.72
C ALA A 136 6.50 -5.54 9.52
N THR A 137 5.69 -6.42 8.92
CA THR A 137 4.28 -6.17 8.66
C THR A 137 3.45 -6.06 9.94
N LEU A 138 3.79 -6.81 11.00
CA LEU A 138 3.14 -6.66 12.29
C LEU A 138 3.31 -5.24 12.84
N PHE A 139 4.53 -4.68 12.83
CA PHE A 139 4.76 -3.30 13.25
C PHE A 139 4.10 -2.29 12.30
N ALA A 140 4.13 -2.57 10.99
CA ALA A 140 3.46 -1.74 9.98
C ALA A 140 1.96 -1.60 10.26
N THR A 141 1.30 -2.67 10.61
CA THR A 141 -0.15 -2.65 10.88
C THR A 141 -0.49 -1.84 12.11
N LEU A 142 0.33 -1.93 13.17
CA LEU A 142 0.10 -1.17 14.40
C LEU A 142 0.19 0.34 14.14
N TRP A 143 1.20 0.81 13.44
CA TRP A 143 1.30 2.24 13.15
C TRP A 143 0.23 2.70 12.13
N ARG A 144 -0.17 1.85 11.16
CA ARG A 144 -1.29 2.16 10.23
C ARG A 144 -2.60 2.33 10.98
N PHE A 145 -2.87 1.49 11.98
CA PHE A 145 -4.02 1.66 12.86
C PHE A 145 -3.98 3.03 13.57
N MET A 146 -2.84 3.41 14.15
CA MET A 146 -2.68 4.69 14.83
C MET A 146 -2.85 5.88 13.88
N MET A 147 -2.36 5.76 12.64
CA MET A 147 -2.58 6.79 11.62
C MET A 147 -4.05 6.89 11.22
N ALA A 148 -4.78 5.77 11.12
CA ALA A 148 -6.22 5.78 10.88
C ALA A 148 -6.96 6.56 11.99
N VAL A 149 -6.56 6.40 13.26
CA VAL A 149 -7.08 7.18 14.39
C VAL A 149 -6.79 8.69 14.21
N LEU A 150 -5.56 9.06 13.87
CA LEU A 150 -5.17 10.47 13.67
C LEU A 150 -5.89 11.11 12.48
N ILE A 151 -6.11 10.37 11.40
CA ILE A 151 -6.89 10.81 10.24
C ILE A 151 -8.35 11.04 10.65
N SER A 152 -8.94 10.15 11.45
CA SER A 152 -10.30 10.30 11.98
C SER A 152 -10.46 11.58 12.82
N LEU A 153 -9.38 12.03 13.48
CA LEU A 153 -9.31 13.31 14.20
C LEU A 153 -9.03 14.52 13.30
N LYS A 154 -9.06 14.35 11.98
CA LYS A 154 -8.73 15.40 10.99
C LYS A 154 -7.30 15.93 11.13
N LYS A 155 -6.37 15.09 11.56
CA LYS A 155 -4.93 15.41 11.72
C LYS A 155 -4.09 14.83 10.58
N GLU A 156 -4.58 14.91 9.35
CA GLU A 156 -3.98 14.33 8.14
C GLU A 156 -2.53 14.80 7.91
N LYS A 157 -2.16 16.01 8.39
CA LYS A 157 -0.78 16.52 8.27
C LYS A 157 0.28 15.58 8.86
N TYR A 158 -0.08 14.77 9.86
CA TYR A 158 0.84 13.80 10.45
C TYR A 158 1.17 12.65 9.50
N LEU A 159 0.27 12.33 8.57
CA LEU A 159 0.55 11.33 7.53
C LEU A 159 1.74 11.75 6.66
N TYR A 160 1.79 13.01 6.24
CA TYR A 160 2.93 13.52 5.43
C TYR A 160 4.26 13.40 6.20
N ILE A 161 4.27 13.74 7.48
CA ILE A 161 5.46 13.64 8.32
C ILE A 161 5.93 12.19 8.40
N VAL A 162 5.01 11.26 8.66
CA VAL A 162 5.31 9.82 8.76
C VAL A 162 5.82 9.27 7.43
N LEU A 163 5.21 9.64 6.30
CA LEU A 163 5.66 9.20 4.97
C LEU A 163 7.05 9.77 4.61
N CYS A 164 7.34 11.02 4.97
CA CYS A 164 8.68 11.59 4.80
C CYS A 164 9.73 10.84 5.64
N VAL A 165 9.42 10.56 6.91
CA VAL A 165 10.29 9.78 7.80
C VAL A 165 10.50 8.38 7.22
N GLN A 166 9.43 7.72 6.77
CA GLN A 166 9.51 6.41 6.13
C GLN A 166 10.43 6.42 4.91
N MET A 167 10.22 7.36 3.99
CA MET A 167 11.04 7.47 2.78
C MET A 167 12.53 7.67 3.12
N LEU A 168 12.83 8.63 3.99
CA LEU A 168 14.22 8.94 4.36
C LEU A 168 14.93 7.75 5.00
N PHE A 169 14.32 7.14 6.02
CA PHE A 169 14.94 6.00 6.71
C PHE A 169 14.99 4.76 5.83
N SER A 170 13.99 4.50 4.97
CA SER A 170 14.03 3.39 4.03
C SER A 170 15.20 3.53 3.05
N ILE A 171 15.39 4.69 2.45
CA ILE A 171 16.51 4.93 1.51
C ILE A 171 17.85 4.82 2.24
N LEU A 172 18.00 5.45 3.42
CA LEU A 172 19.24 5.41 4.17
C LEU A 172 19.62 3.98 4.58
N LEU A 173 18.67 3.22 5.13
CA LEU A 173 18.93 1.86 5.59
C LEU A 173 19.09 0.88 4.43
N ASP A 174 18.32 1.00 3.35
CA ASP A 174 18.53 0.18 2.15
C ASP A 174 19.89 0.48 1.52
N THR A 175 20.36 1.74 1.55
CA THR A 175 21.70 2.10 1.11
C THR A 175 22.76 1.39 1.97
N PHE A 176 22.55 1.28 3.27
CA PHE A 176 23.50 0.64 4.19
C PHE A 176 23.41 -0.89 4.17
N PHE A 177 22.20 -1.49 4.06
CA PHE A 177 22.06 -2.95 4.12
C PHE A 177 22.08 -3.64 2.76
N VAL A 178 21.68 -2.95 1.67
CA VAL A 178 21.36 -3.59 0.39
C VAL A 178 22.23 -3.12 -0.76
N SER A 179 22.67 -1.84 -0.79
CA SER A 179 23.36 -1.25 -1.93
C SER A 179 24.72 -1.91 -2.22
N ASN A 180 25.29 -1.63 -3.40
CA ASN A 180 26.63 -2.08 -3.77
C ASN A 180 27.77 -1.13 -3.33
N LEU A 181 27.46 -0.08 -2.57
CA LEU A 181 28.47 0.84 -2.03
C LEU A 181 29.43 0.15 -1.07
N SER A 182 30.62 0.70 -0.91
CA SER A 182 31.66 0.15 -0.02
C SER A 182 31.25 0.10 1.45
N ILE A 183 30.35 1.00 1.88
CA ILE A 183 29.82 1.06 3.23
C ILE A 183 28.68 0.07 3.50
N SER A 184 28.18 -0.60 2.45
CA SER A 184 27.02 -1.49 2.56
C SER A 184 27.41 -2.87 3.07
N LEU A 185 26.56 -3.44 3.95
CA LEU A 185 26.69 -4.80 4.45
C LEU A 185 26.30 -5.87 3.42
N LYS A 186 25.64 -5.49 2.31
CA LYS A 186 25.26 -6.37 1.20
C LYS A 186 24.44 -7.61 1.63
N TRP A 187 23.49 -7.42 2.55
CA TRP A 187 22.65 -8.51 3.08
C TRP A 187 21.55 -8.96 2.11
N GLY A 188 21.53 -8.43 0.88
CA GLY A 188 20.57 -8.83 -0.15
C GLY A 188 19.13 -8.53 0.27
N VAL A 189 18.22 -9.42 -0.11
CA VAL A 189 16.79 -9.27 0.21
C VAL A 189 16.49 -9.26 1.71
N ASN A 190 17.27 -9.97 2.52
CA ASN A 190 17.12 -9.95 3.97
C ASN A 190 17.45 -8.56 4.55
N GLY A 191 18.35 -7.81 3.90
CA GLY A 191 18.61 -6.42 4.25
C GLY A 191 17.37 -5.54 4.10
N ILE A 192 16.56 -5.78 3.05
CA ILE A 192 15.27 -5.09 2.86
C ILE A 192 14.31 -5.37 4.02
N ALA A 193 14.18 -6.65 4.40
CA ALA A 193 13.30 -7.04 5.50
C ALA A 193 13.74 -6.41 6.84
N ILE A 194 15.04 -6.36 7.11
CA ILE A 194 15.60 -5.69 8.30
C ILE A 194 15.35 -4.18 8.24
N THR A 195 15.58 -3.53 7.09
CA THR A 195 15.18 -2.13 6.87
C THR A 195 13.71 -1.93 7.23
N ASN A 196 12.83 -2.77 6.72
CA ASN A 196 11.39 -2.66 6.97
C ASN A 196 11.05 -2.83 8.46
N ILE A 197 11.69 -3.76 9.18
CA ILE A 197 11.52 -3.93 10.63
C ILE A 197 11.91 -2.64 11.36
N ILE A 198 13.11 -2.12 11.10
CA ILE A 198 13.64 -0.92 11.78
C ILE A 198 12.77 0.30 11.46
N VAL A 199 12.46 0.54 10.18
CA VAL A 199 11.65 1.67 9.75
C VAL A 199 10.25 1.62 10.37
N ASN A 200 9.59 0.46 10.33
CA ASN A 200 8.25 0.32 10.92
C ASN A 200 8.26 0.50 12.45
N LEU A 201 9.33 0.10 13.14
CA LEU A 201 9.51 0.38 14.56
C LEU A 201 9.66 1.89 14.83
N ILE A 202 10.50 2.59 14.06
CA ILE A 202 10.67 4.04 14.18
C ILE A 202 9.33 4.74 13.98
N ILE A 203 8.60 4.37 12.93
CA ILE A 203 7.29 4.95 12.62
C ILE A 203 6.27 4.63 13.71
N LEU A 204 6.29 3.42 14.28
CA LEU A 204 5.42 3.05 15.38
C LEU A 204 5.64 3.95 16.59
N PHE A 205 6.90 4.19 16.98
CA PHE A 205 7.21 5.14 18.05
C PHE A 205 6.77 6.56 17.73
N CYS A 206 6.98 7.02 16.48
CA CYS A 206 6.47 8.32 16.04
C CYS A 206 4.93 8.39 16.14
N ALA A 207 4.22 7.36 15.73
CA ALA A 207 2.75 7.31 15.78
C ALA A 207 2.24 7.34 17.24
N VAL A 208 2.87 6.60 18.14
CA VAL A 208 2.56 6.64 19.59
C VAL A 208 2.77 8.05 20.14
N PHE A 209 3.91 8.68 19.82
CA PHE A 209 4.21 10.06 20.23
C PHE A 209 3.14 11.05 19.72
N LEU A 210 2.74 10.93 18.44
CA LEU A 210 1.71 11.79 17.86
C LEU A 210 0.34 11.60 18.53
N LEU A 211 -0.05 10.36 18.87
CA LEU A 211 -1.27 10.09 19.63
C LEU A 211 -1.21 10.72 21.03
N CYS A 212 -0.09 10.60 21.73
CA CYS A 212 0.10 11.24 23.03
C CYS A 212 -0.01 12.77 22.94
N LYS A 213 0.52 13.38 21.86
CA LYS A 213 0.40 14.82 21.59
C LYS A 213 -1.06 15.25 21.42
N GLU A 214 -1.90 14.40 20.82
CA GLU A 214 -3.35 14.64 20.70
C GLU A 214 -4.13 14.21 21.96
N LYS A 215 -3.43 13.94 23.08
CA LYS A 215 -3.99 13.55 24.38
C LYS A 215 -4.79 12.24 24.34
N ILE A 216 -4.40 11.31 23.47
CA ILE A 216 -4.91 9.93 23.41
C ILE A 216 -3.87 9.04 24.06
N TYR A 217 -4.11 8.66 25.30
CA TYR A 217 -3.17 7.83 26.07
C TYR A 217 -3.56 6.36 25.94
N LEU A 218 -2.72 5.58 25.28
CA LEU A 218 -2.93 4.15 25.09
C LEU A 218 -2.85 3.38 26.43
N PHE A 219 -1.98 3.83 27.34
CA PHE A 219 -1.77 3.24 28.67
C PHE A 219 -2.52 4.06 29.73
N SER A 220 -3.84 4.02 29.73
CA SER A 220 -4.67 4.65 30.76
C SER A 220 -5.23 3.62 31.74
N LYS A 221 -5.40 4.00 33.01
CA LYS A 221 -6.01 3.15 34.05
C LYS A 221 -7.54 2.94 33.89
N GLN A 222 -8.18 3.57 32.90
CA GLN A 222 -9.61 3.39 32.66
C GLN A 222 -9.92 1.95 32.24
N LYS A 223 -11.04 1.39 32.74
CA LYS A 223 -11.51 0.05 32.38
C LYS A 223 -11.80 -0.03 30.89
N LEU A 224 -11.36 -1.11 30.25
CA LEU A 224 -11.62 -1.39 28.84
C LEU A 224 -13.07 -1.88 28.69
N GLN A 225 -13.78 -1.30 27.73
CA GLN A 225 -15.14 -1.70 27.37
C GLN A 225 -15.17 -2.22 25.95
N PHE A 226 -15.62 -3.46 25.79
CA PHE A 226 -15.61 -4.20 24.52
C PHE A 226 -16.99 -4.32 23.86
N SER A 227 -18.02 -3.62 24.36
CA SER A 227 -19.41 -3.72 23.89
C SER A 227 -19.59 -3.39 22.41
N TRP A 228 -18.79 -2.46 21.88
CA TRP A 228 -18.86 -2.00 20.49
C TRP A 228 -18.25 -2.98 19.46
N ILE A 229 -17.52 -3.99 19.89
CA ILE A 229 -16.82 -4.95 19.03
C ILE A 229 -17.81 -5.73 18.16
N LYS A 230 -18.98 -6.06 18.69
CA LYS A 230 -20.02 -6.78 17.93
C LYS A 230 -20.44 -5.98 16.68
N GLU A 231 -20.60 -4.66 16.80
CA GLU A 231 -20.87 -3.76 15.67
C GLU A 231 -19.70 -3.74 14.69
N TRP A 232 -18.46 -3.66 15.20
CA TRP A 232 -17.24 -3.66 14.40
C TRP A 232 -17.13 -4.92 13.52
N PHE A 233 -17.26 -6.11 14.12
CA PHE A 233 -17.26 -7.36 13.37
C PHE A 233 -18.43 -7.49 12.40
N HIS A 234 -19.59 -6.97 12.75
CA HIS A 234 -20.75 -7.00 11.86
C HIS A 234 -20.50 -6.20 10.57
N VAL A 235 -19.86 -5.05 10.66
CA VAL A 235 -19.48 -4.24 9.49
C VAL A 235 -18.30 -4.88 8.74
N GLY A 236 -17.26 -5.31 9.46
CA GLY A 236 -16.02 -5.81 8.88
C GLY A 236 -16.13 -7.17 8.17
N LYS A 237 -17.07 -8.03 8.57
CA LYS A 237 -17.20 -9.38 7.98
C LYS A 237 -17.50 -9.36 6.47
N PHE A 238 -18.26 -8.38 5.99
CA PHE A 238 -18.62 -8.29 4.59
C PHE A 238 -17.45 -7.80 3.73
N SER A 239 -16.76 -6.73 4.15
CA SER A 239 -15.57 -6.25 3.46
C SER A 239 -14.42 -7.26 3.53
N GLY A 240 -14.25 -7.92 4.68
CA GLY A 240 -13.26 -9.00 4.83
C GLY A 240 -13.55 -10.20 3.93
N LEU A 241 -14.82 -10.64 3.81
CA LEU A 241 -15.19 -11.77 2.95
C LEU A 241 -14.99 -11.41 1.46
N GLU A 242 -15.41 -10.22 1.04
CA GLU A 242 -15.18 -9.74 -0.33
C GLU A 242 -13.69 -9.73 -0.65
N SER A 243 -12.88 -9.13 0.23
CA SER A 243 -11.44 -9.08 0.08
C SER A 243 -10.81 -10.47 0.05
N LEU A 244 -11.29 -11.39 0.90
CA LEU A 244 -10.81 -12.77 0.92
C LEU A 244 -11.02 -13.46 -0.43
N LEU A 245 -12.24 -13.40 -0.98
CA LEU A 245 -12.55 -14.03 -2.26
C LEU A 245 -11.73 -13.43 -3.40
N ARG A 246 -11.67 -12.10 -3.49
CA ARG A 246 -10.89 -11.38 -4.49
C ARG A 246 -9.41 -11.73 -4.41
N ASN A 247 -8.82 -11.66 -3.22
CA ASN A 247 -7.39 -11.84 -3.03
C ASN A 247 -6.97 -13.30 -3.19
N LEU A 248 -7.79 -14.25 -2.74
CA LEU A 248 -7.54 -15.69 -2.99
C LEU A 248 -7.58 -16.01 -4.48
N ALA A 249 -8.59 -15.50 -5.21
CA ALA A 249 -8.67 -15.69 -6.64
C ALA A 249 -7.44 -15.11 -7.35
N PHE A 250 -7.04 -13.88 -7.04
CA PHE A 250 -5.85 -13.27 -7.63
C PHE A 250 -4.56 -14.02 -7.26
N MET A 251 -4.40 -14.42 -6.01
CA MET A 251 -3.24 -15.18 -5.53
C MET A 251 -3.09 -16.51 -6.29
N ILE A 252 -4.18 -17.26 -6.48
CA ILE A 252 -4.14 -18.59 -7.12
C ILE A 252 -4.07 -18.46 -8.64
N MET A 253 -4.90 -17.61 -9.24
CA MET A 253 -5.05 -17.52 -10.69
C MET A 253 -3.96 -16.67 -11.37
N VAL A 254 -3.38 -15.71 -10.66
CA VAL A 254 -2.36 -14.82 -11.23
C VAL A 254 -1.01 -15.09 -10.59
N VAL A 255 -0.84 -14.79 -9.30
CA VAL A 255 0.50 -14.81 -8.67
C VAL A 255 1.14 -16.20 -8.71
N ARG A 256 0.36 -17.26 -8.41
CA ARG A 256 0.86 -18.63 -8.48
C ARG A 256 1.19 -19.06 -9.91
N MET A 257 0.36 -18.69 -10.89
CA MET A 257 0.61 -19.03 -12.30
C MET A 257 1.87 -18.36 -12.82
N VAL A 258 2.09 -17.10 -12.44
CA VAL A 258 3.31 -16.36 -12.81
C VAL A 258 4.56 -16.95 -12.15
N ASN A 259 4.45 -17.50 -10.93
CA ASN A 259 5.52 -18.26 -10.28
C ASN A 259 5.86 -19.55 -11.04
N ILE A 260 4.85 -20.31 -11.51
CA ILE A 260 5.06 -21.55 -12.27
C ILE A 260 5.91 -21.31 -13.54
N VAL A 261 5.72 -20.16 -14.20
CA VAL A 261 6.52 -19.79 -15.37
C VAL A 261 7.80 -19.02 -15.02
N SER A 262 8.12 -18.88 -13.73
CA SER A 262 9.32 -18.20 -13.19
C SER A 262 9.42 -16.71 -13.54
N GLU A 263 8.32 -16.06 -13.90
CA GLU A 263 8.27 -14.65 -14.29
C GLU A 263 7.77 -13.71 -13.16
N GLN A 264 7.67 -14.19 -11.94
CA GLN A 264 7.11 -13.43 -10.82
C GLN A 264 7.87 -12.11 -10.57
N GLY A 265 9.18 -12.12 -10.70
CA GLY A 265 9.99 -10.90 -10.54
C GLY A 265 9.66 -9.85 -11.58
N ASN A 266 9.59 -10.22 -12.85
CA ASN A 266 9.27 -9.34 -13.96
C ASN A 266 7.84 -8.81 -13.87
N TYR A 267 6.88 -9.68 -13.53
CA TYR A 267 5.49 -9.29 -13.31
C TYR A 267 5.36 -8.30 -12.14
N TRP A 268 6.04 -8.55 -11.02
CA TRP A 268 6.03 -7.66 -9.88
C TRP A 268 6.59 -6.27 -10.21
N ILE A 269 7.68 -6.19 -10.97
CA ILE A 269 8.25 -4.91 -11.42
C ILE A 269 7.26 -4.19 -12.35
N ALA A 270 6.68 -4.91 -13.32
CA ALA A 270 5.69 -4.36 -14.23
C ALA A 270 4.49 -3.80 -13.47
N ASN A 271 3.96 -4.55 -12.51
CA ASN A 271 2.85 -4.14 -11.67
C ASN A 271 3.19 -2.89 -10.83
N ASN A 272 4.38 -2.84 -10.22
CA ASN A 272 4.86 -1.65 -9.52
C ASN A 272 4.95 -0.44 -10.45
N PHE A 273 5.47 -0.60 -11.67
CA PHE A 273 5.57 0.50 -12.62
C PHE A 273 4.18 1.02 -13.03
N ILE A 274 3.22 0.11 -13.30
CA ILE A 274 1.84 0.50 -13.65
C ILE A 274 1.18 1.25 -12.50
N TRP A 275 1.10 0.65 -11.31
CA TRP A 275 0.34 1.20 -10.19
C TRP A 275 0.99 2.40 -9.51
N GLN A 276 2.32 2.43 -9.45
CA GLN A 276 3.04 3.48 -8.72
C GLN A 276 3.47 4.65 -9.60
N TRP A 277 3.66 4.45 -10.91
CA TRP A 277 4.08 5.53 -11.80
C TRP A 277 2.99 5.93 -12.79
N LEU A 278 2.49 4.98 -13.58
CA LEU A 278 1.54 5.30 -14.66
C LEU A 278 0.18 5.74 -14.13
N LEU A 279 -0.34 5.03 -13.13
CA LEU A 279 -1.67 5.31 -12.55
C LEU A 279 -1.66 6.35 -11.42
N LEU A 280 -0.49 6.72 -10.89
CA LEU A 280 -0.36 7.60 -9.73
C LEU A 280 -1.17 8.91 -9.87
N PRO A 281 -1.15 9.64 -10.99
CA PRO A 281 -1.98 10.85 -11.14
C PRO A 281 -3.48 10.57 -11.10
N GLY A 282 -3.90 9.42 -11.69
CA GLY A 282 -5.29 8.97 -11.70
C GLY A 282 -5.78 8.55 -10.33
N LEU A 283 -4.99 7.80 -9.58
CA LEU A 283 -5.30 7.39 -8.20
C LEU A 283 -5.46 8.61 -7.28
N ALA A 284 -4.56 9.59 -7.40
CA ALA A 284 -4.68 10.84 -6.67
C ALA A 284 -5.95 11.62 -7.04
N LEU A 285 -6.37 11.56 -8.31
CA LEU A 285 -7.61 12.18 -8.76
C LEU A 285 -8.84 11.43 -8.21
N ALA A 286 -8.82 10.11 -8.19
CA ALA A 286 -9.90 9.30 -7.62
C ALA A 286 -10.13 9.63 -6.13
N ASP A 287 -9.06 9.76 -5.35
CA ASP A 287 -9.16 10.13 -3.94
C ASP A 287 -9.60 11.59 -3.74
N LEU A 288 -9.20 12.51 -4.63
CA LEU A 288 -9.73 13.88 -4.65
C LEU A 288 -11.24 13.87 -4.85
N VAL A 289 -11.73 13.11 -5.85
CA VAL A 289 -13.15 13.02 -6.18
C VAL A 289 -13.93 12.47 -4.98
N LYS A 290 -13.47 11.39 -4.34
CA LYS A 290 -14.09 10.83 -3.13
C LYS A 290 -14.20 11.86 -2.01
N LYS A 291 -13.13 12.64 -1.75
CA LYS A 291 -13.14 13.70 -0.72
C LYS A 291 -14.13 14.81 -1.06
N GLU A 292 -14.10 15.33 -2.27
CA GLU A 292 -14.99 16.44 -2.67
C GLU A 292 -16.46 16.03 -2.72
N ILE A 293 -16.77 14.76 -3.02
CA ILE A 293 -18.12 14.21 -2.96
C ILE A 293 -18.59 14.08 -1.50
N ALA A 294 -17.71 13.59 -0.62
CA ALA A 294 -18.02 13.48 0.80
C ALA A 294 -18.29 14.84 1.47
N GLU A 295 -17.62 15.90 1.03
CA GLU A 295 -17.86 17.26 1.50
C GLU A 295 -19.18 17.85 0.98
N ASN A 296 -19.50 17.65 -0.29
CA ASN A 296 -20.74 18.13 -0.91
C ASN A 296 -21.11 17.30 -2.14
N LYS A 297 -22.25 16.58 -2.07
CA LYS A 297 -22.77 15.76 -3.18
C LYS A 297 -23.02 16.55 -4.47
N GLU A 298 -23.31 17.83 -4.41
CA GLU A 298 -23.46 18.69 -5.59
C GLU A 298 -22.17 18.85 -6.41
N ASN A 299 -21.00 18.60 -5.82
CA ASN A 299 -19.73 18.66 -6.53
C ASN A 299 -19.67 17.67 -7.68
N ILE A 300 -20.34 16.51 -7.59
CA ILE A 300 -20.46 15.55 -8.68
C ILE A 300 -20.97 16.28 -9.92
N ARG A 301 -22.14 16.91 -9.82
CA ARG A 301 -22.80 17.54 -10.98
C ARG A 301 -22.00 18.72 -11.54
N LYS A 302 -21.33 19.48 -10.68
CA LYS A 302 -20.62 20.71 -11.07
C LYS A 302 -19.24 20.45 -11.65
N LYS A 303 -18.53 19.39 -11.20
CA LYS A 303 -17.11 19.18 -11.49
C LYS A 303 -16.81 17.93 -12.35
N THR A 304 -17.78 17.04 -12.57
CA THR A 304 -17.59 15.77 -13.32
C THR A 304 -16.90 15.99 -14.66
N PHE A 305 -17.32 17.00 -15.41
CA PHE A 305 -16.71 17.30 -16.72
C PHE A 305 -15.23 17.73 -16.59
N GLY A 306 -14.86 18.39 -15.49
CA GLY A 306 -13.47 18.74 -15.18
C GLY A 306 -12.63 17.51 -14.87
N TYR A 307 -13.17 16.58 -14.09
CA TYR A 307 -12.49 15.32 -13.77
C TYR A 307 -12.30 14.43 -14.99
N LEU A 308 -13.34 14.26 -15.82
CA LEU A 308 -13.26 13.51 -17.08
C LEU A 308 -12.23 14.12 -18.04
N ALA A 309 -12.21 15.45 -18.17
CA ALA A 309 -11.21 16.15 -18.98
C ALA A 309 -9.78 15.87 -18.48
N LEU A 310 -9.58 15.86 -17.16
CA LEU A 310 -8.27 15.58 -16.56
C LEU A 310 -7.85 14.11 -16.76
N VAL A 311 -8.77 13.15 -16.59
CA VAL A 311 -8.53 11.73 -16.90
C VAL A 311 -8.13 11.54 -18.36
N SER A 312 -8.82 12.23 -19.29
CA SER A 312 -8.47 12.19 -20.72
C SER A 312 -7.06 12.72 -21.00
N ILE A 313 -6.65 13.77 -20.28
CA ILE A 313 -5.28 14.29 -20.37
C ILE A 313 -4.29 13.25 -19.84
N PHE A 314 -4.58 12.59 -18.71
CA PHE A 314 -3.70 11.53 -18.17
C PHE A 314 -3.57 10.36 -19.15
N ALA A 315 -4.68 9.95 -19.83
CA ALA A 315 -4.64 8.92 -20.85
C ALA A 315 -3.77 9.32 -22.05
N LEU A 316 -3.85 10.59 -22.49
CA LEU A 316 -2.97 11.10 -23.55
C LEU A 316 -1.50 11.12 -23.11
N VAL A 317 -1.20 11.59 -21.90
CA VAL A 317 0.16 11.58 -21.34
C VAL A 317 0.68 10.14 -21.24
N TRP A 318 -0.15 9.21 -20.80
CA TRP A 318 0.18 7.79 -20.75
C TRP A 318 0.58 7.28 -22.13
N LEU A 319 -0.23 7.49 -23.19
CA LEU A 319 0.09 7.09 -24.57
C LEU A 319 1.39 7.71 -25.07
N LEU A 320 1.56 9.02 -24.86
CA LEU A 320 2.76 9.74 -25.29
C LEU A 320 4.02 9.34 -24.52
N SER A 321 3.87 8.79 -23.31
CA SER A 321 4.99 8.36 -22.49
C SER A 321 5.54 6.97 -22.85
N ILE A 322 4.83 6.16 -23.66
CA ILE A 322 5.24 4.79 -24.01
C ILE A 322 6.72 4.69 -24.48
N PRO A 323 7.22 5.58 -25.33
CA PRO A 323 8.64 5.53 -25.76
C PRO A 323 9.64 5.72 -24.60
N LEU A 324 9.22 6.36 -23.51
CA LEU A 324 10.05 6.62 -22.33
C LEU A 324 10.09 5.46 -21.34
N TRP A 325 9.19 4.46 -21.46
CA TRP A 325 9.08 3.37 -20.49
C TRP A 325 10.31 2.46 -20.49
N LYS A 326 10.82 2.08 -21.67
CA LYS A 326 12.05 1.27 -21.76
C LYS A 326 13.27 1.96 -21.14
N PRO A 327 13.59 3.23 -21.47
CA PRO A 327 14.64 3.97 -20.78
C PRO A 327 14.43 4.05 -19.26
N PHE A 328 13.21 4.29 -18.81
CA PHE A 328 12.89 4.38 -17.38
C PHE A 328 13.13 3.05 -16.66
N LEU A 329 12.61 1.94 -17.18
CA LEU A 329 12.82 0.61 -16.62
C LEU A 329 14.31 0.25 -16.58
N ARG A 330 15.05 0.56 -17.63
CA ARG A 330 16.48 0.22 -17.75
C ARG A 330 17.37 1.10 -16.87
N TYR A 331 17.20 2.41 -16.89
CA TYR A 331 18.14 3.35 -16.25
C TYR A 331 17.70 3.85 -14.89
N VAL A 332 16.39 4.03 -14.66
CA VAL A 332 15.87 4.52 -13.40
C VAL A 332 15.56 3.39 -12.43
N MET A 333 14.94 2.31 -12.92
CA MET A 333 14.64 1.13 -12.10
C MET A 333 15.74 0.08 -12.13
N ASN A 334 16.70 0.19 -13.05
CA ASN A 334 17.83 -0.73 -13.23
C ASN A 334 17.41 -2.19 -13.44
N VAL A 335 16.39 -2.40 -14.26
CA VAL A 335 15.85 -3.72 -14.56
C VAL A 335 16.67 -4.35 -15.68
N LYS A 336 17.24 -5.54 -15.47
CA LYS A 336 18.03 -6.25 -16.46
C LYS A 336 17.17 -6.75 -17.62
N GLU A 337 16.03 -7.37 -17.32
CA GLU A 337 15.08 -7.91 -18.30
C GLU A 337 14.00 -6.90 -18.69
N TYR A 338 14.40 -5.63 -18.88
CA TYR A 338 13.48 -4.52 -19.16
C TYR A 338 12.59 -4.73 -20.40
N GLU A 339 13.02 -5.52 -21.38
CA GLU A 339 12.22 -5.84 -22.57
C GLU A 339 11.00 -6.72 -22.22
N ILE A 340 11.18 -7.72 -21.36
CA ILE A 340 10.08 -8.58 -20.89
C ILE A 340 9.12 -7.74 -20.05
N VAL A 341 9.66 -6.99 -19.08
CA VAL A 341 8.87 -6.10 -18.23
C VAL A 341 8.09 -5.08 -19.07
N PHE A 342 8.71 -4.48 -20.08
CA PHE A 342 8.05 -3.54 -20.97
C PHE A 342 6.85 -4.17 -21.70
N ARG A 343 7.00 -5.42 -22.21
CA ARG A 343 5.88 -6.12 -22.87
C ARG A 343 4.74 -6.39 -21.90
N ILE A 344 5.03 -6.83 -20.67
CA ILE A 344 4.03 -7.03 -19.62
C ILE A 344 3.32 -5.70 -19.32
N VAL A 345 4.08 -4.61 -19.10
CA VAL A 345 3.52 -3.28 -18.86
C VAL A 345 2.61 -2.83 -19.99
N LEU A 346 3.03 -3.04 -21.25
CA LEU A 346 2.25 -2.62 -22.42
C LEU A 346 0.89 -3.33 -22.47
N ILE A 347 0.86 -4.65 -22.22
CA ILE A 347 -0.37 -5.45 -22.26
C ILE A 347 -1.27 -5.12 -21.08
N ASP A 348 -0.73 -5.18 -19.86
CA ASP A 348 -1.53 -5.02 -18.63
C ASP A 348 -2.02 -3.59 -18.44
N SER A 349 -1.23 -2.57 -18.82
CA SER A 349 -1.63 -1.19 -18.66
C SER A 349 -2.83 -0.81 -19.56
N ILE A 350 -2.97 -1.41 -20.72
CA ILE A 350 -4.15 -1.19 -21.60
C ILE A 350 -5.42 -1.64 -20.85
N ALA A 351 -5.42 -2.83 -20.28
CA ALA A 351 -6.56 -3.36 -19.53
C ALA A 351 -6.91 -2.47 -18.34
N VAL A 352 -5.90 -2.04 -17.58
CA VAL A 352 -6.09 -1.21 -16.38
C VAL A 352 -6.61 0.18 -16.74
N PHE A 353 -6.09 0.83 -17.80
CA PHE A 353 -6.56 2.14 -18.25
C PHE A 353 -7.99 2.14 -18.77
N LEU A 354 -8.45 1.02 -19.31
CA LEU A 354 -9.83 0.87 -19.75
C LEU A 354 -10.78 0.58 -18.57
N ILE A 355 -10.35 -0.20 -17.59
CA ILE A 355 -11.19 -0.71 -16.50
C ILE A 355 -11.30 0.26 -15.33
N VAL A 356 -10.19 0.87 -14.90
CA VAL A 356 -10.16 1.71 -13.66
C VAL A 356 -11.13 2.92 -13.73
N PRO A 357 -11.21 3.69 -14.82
CA PRO A 357 -12.19 4.77 -14.92
C PRO A 357 -13.65 4.28 -14.87
N PHE A 358 -13.90 3.06 -15.39
CA PHE A 358 -15.24 2.46 -15.40
C PHE A 358 -15.65 2.00 -14.01
N MET A 359 -14.77 1.35 -13.26
CA MET A 359 -15.02 0.89 -11.88
C MET A 359 -15.23 2.06 -10.91
N GLU A 360 -14.48 3.15 -11.06
CA GLU A 360 -14.66 4.35 -10.24
C GLU A 360 -15.98 5.06 -10.56
N TRP A 361 -16.40 5.07 -11.82
CA TRP A 361 -17.70 5.61 -12.22
C TRP A 361 -18.87 4.78 -11.68
N GLU A 362 -18.75 3.46 -11.66
CA GLU A 362 -19.77 2.54 -11.12
C GLU A 362 -19.92 2.70 -9.60
N LYS A 363 -18.82 2.80 -8.85
CA LYS A 363 -18.84 3.07 -7.41
C LYS A 363 -19.50 4.40 -7.05
N GLN A 364 -19.42 5.40 -7.93
CA GLN A 364 -20.05 6.70 -7.72
C GLN A 364 -21.58 6.68 -7.93
N ASN A 365 -22.11 5.71 -8.69
CA ASN A 365 -23.55 5.61 -8.96
C ASN A 365 -24.29 4.70 -7.96
N ILE A 366 -23.56 3.94 -7.13
CA ILE A 366 -24.13 3.02 -6.12
C ILE A 366 -24.22 3.67 -4.73
N CYS A 367 -23.55 4.80 -4.50
CA CYS A 367 -23.66 5.64 -3.31
C CYS A 367 -24.54 6.86 -3.55
#